data_8c2c0d1ac631ea0558dafd8b274ad5ad
#
_entry.id   8c2c0d1ac631ea0558dafd8b274ad5ad
#
_cell.length_a   1.000
_cell.length_b   1.000
_cell.length_c   1.000
_cell.angle_alpha   90.00
_cell.angle_beta   90.00
_cell.angle_gamma   90.00
#
_symmetry.space_group_name_H-M   'P 1'
#
loop_
_entity.id
_entity.type
_entity.pdbx_description
1 polymer ?
#
loop_
_entity_poly.entity_id
_entity_poly.type
_entity_poly.pdbx_seq_one_letter_code
_entity_poly.pdbx_strand_id
1 'polypeptide(L)'
;MANIDQTLDIIRRGTEEILLEEDLIERLKTGKPLRVKTGFDPTAPDLHLGHTVLLNKMRQFQDLGHEVIFLIGDFTGMIGDPSGKNETRPPLTREQVEENAATYKKQVFKVLDEKKTKIMFNSEWMNKLSPVDLIRLASNYTVARMLERDDFHKRYTSGQSIAIHEFLYPLLQGYDSVAMKADIELGGTDQKFNLLMGRELQKHFGQKPQTVITLPLLPGLDGIKKMSKSLGNYIGIDESPNEIFGKVMSLSDESMWLYFELISFRSLSEIKSLRDEVASGKNPRDVKFLLAEEIVERFHNRDLAIQARENFIAQFQKGALPDDLSEITLSAGAEGIKIANLIKNAGLTASTSEALRMIDQGAVRIDGERVNEKDLVLKSGAEFVIQVGKRRFAKVVLQP
;
A
#
# COMPACT_ATOMS: atom_id res chain seq x y z
N MET A 1 8.26 13.27 32.44
CA MET A 1 8.93 13.33 31.11
C MET A 1 9.01 11.89 30.63
N ALA A 2 8.53 11.61 29.41
CA ALA A 2 8.75 10.30 28.81
C ALA A 2 10.27 10.05 28.76
N ASN A 3 10.68 8.82 29.04
CA ASN A 3 12.09 8.44 28.92
C ASN A 3 12.48 8.57 27.44
N ILE A 4 13.45 9.43 27.13
CA ILE A 4 13.90 9.72 25.76
C ILE A 4 14.32 8.43 25.04
N ASP A 5 14.97 7.51 25.76
CA ASP A 5 15.41 6.23 25.18
C ASP A 5 14.21 5.39 24.74
N GLN A 6 13.16 5.28 25.56
CA GLN A 6 11.92 4.59 25.17
C GLN A 6 11.22 5.27 24.01
N THR A 7 11.25 6.60 23.96
CA THR A 7 10.70 7.36 22.82
C THR A 7 11.47 7.07 21.55
N LEU A 8 12.80 7.04 21.62
CA LEU A 8 13.67 6.71 20.48
C LEU A 8 13.45 5.27 20.01
N ASP A 9 13.27 4.31 20.91
CA ASP A 9 13.00 2.92 20.56
C ASP A 9 11.69 2.79 19.74
N ILE A 10 10.65 3.54 20.13
CA ILE A 10 9.39 3.60 19.37
C ILE A 10 9.62 4.23 18.00
N ILE A 11 10.38 5.32 17.93
CA ILE A 11 10.65 6.02 16.67
C ILE A 11 11.52 5.16 15.73
N ARG A 12 12.53 4.48 16.26
CA ARG A 12 13.44 3.62 15.51
C ARG A 12 12.77 2.35 14.95
N ARG A 13 11.71 1.89 15.58
CA ARG A 13 10.99 0.69 15.11
C ARG A 13 10.56 0.84 13.65
N GLY A 14 10.99 -0.07 12.77
CA GLY A 14 10.63 -0.08 11.35
C GLY A 14 11.10 1.17 10.59
N THR A 15 12.06 1.92 11.12
CA THR A 15 12.69 3.06 10.46
C THR A 15 13.95 2.58 9.74
N GLU A 16 14.15 2.99 8.51
CA GLU A 16 15.37 2.71 7.74
C GLU A 16 16.50 3.67 8.12
N GLU A 17 16.19 4.97 8.21
CA GLU A 17 17.19 5.98 8.51
C GLU A 17 16.57 7.19 9.22
N ILE A 18 17.31 7.79 10.17
CA ILE A 18 16.99 9.06 10.82
C ILE A 18 18.11 10.04 10.52
N LEU A 19 17.82 11.10 9.78
CA LEU A 19 18.75 12.16 9.38
C LEU A 19 18.37 13.49 10.05
N LEU A 20 19.06 14.08 10.93
CA LEU A 20 20.13 13.66 11.82
C LEU A 20 19.52 13.22 13.16
N GLU A 21 19.92 12.10 13.71
CA GLU A 21 19.33 11.61 14.97
C GLU A 21 19.66 12.54 16.15
N GLU A 22 20.83 13.17 16.18
CA GLU A 22 21.18 14.14 17.22
C GLU A 22 20.23 15.34 17.23
N ASP A 23 19.83 15.85 16.05
CA ASP A 23 18.84 16.94 15.93
C ASP A 23 17.48 16.50 16.50
N LEU A 24 17.08 15.25 16.27
CA LEU A 24 15.85 14.68 16.84
C LEU A 24 15.92 14.63 18.35
N ILE A 25 17.02 14.13 18.91
CA ILE A 25 17.23 14.04 20.36
C ILE A 25 17.17 15.43 21.00
N GLU A 26 17.82 16.42 20.41
CA GLU A 26 17.75 17.80 20.87
C GLU A 26 16.32 18.35 20.89
N ARG A 27 15.55 18.10 19.82
CA ARG A 27 14.15 18.52 19.75
C ARG A 27 13.30 17.83 20.81
N LEU A 28 13.45 16.51 21.00
CA LEU A 28 12.73 15.75 22.01
C LEU A 28 13.06 16.24 23.45
N LYS A 29 14.31 16.61 23.73
CA LYS A 29 14.72 17.18 25.03
C LYS A 29 14.01 18.49 25.38
N THR A 30 13.49 19.23 24.39
CA THR A 30 12.73 20.46 24.67
C THR A 30 11.40 20.19 25.37
N GLY A 31 10.87 18.96 25.30
CA GLY A 31 9.57 18.58 25.83
C GLY A 31 8.38 19.24 25.10
N LYS A 32 8.62 19.97 24.01
CA LYS A 32 7.57 20.61 23.22
C LYS A 32 7.02 19.65 22.17
N PRO A 33 5.70 19.71 21.86
CA PRO A 33 5.17 18.99 20.72
C PRO A 33 5.89 19.39 19.42
N LEU A 34 6.37 18.40 18.67
CA LEU A 34 7.00 18.59 17.38
C LEU A 34 5.96 18.50 16.25
N ARG A 35 6.20 19.25 15.17
CA ARG A 35 5.36 19.21 13.97
C ARG A 35 5.87 18.13 13.02
N VAL A 36 5.14 17.02 12.97
CA VAL A 36 5.48 15.84 12.18
C VAL A 36 4.60 15.80 10.94
N LYS A 37 5.18 15.91 9.77
CA LYS A 37 4.43 15.88 8.51
C LYS A 37 4.75 14.65 7.66
N THR A 38 3.78 14.25 6.86
CA THR A 38 3.95 13.36 5.71
C THR A 38 3.07 13.84 4.57
N GLY A 39 3.61 13.93 3.36
CA GLY A 39 2.89 14.32 2.16
C GLY A 39 2.44 13.11 1.35
N PHE A 40 1.21 13.19 0.85
CA PHE A 40 0.63 12.21 -0.05
C PHE A 40 -0.02 12.90 -1.25
N ASP A 41 0.46 12.63 -2.44
CA ASP A 41 -0.24 13.02 -3.65
C ASP A 41 -1.41 12.08 -3.87
N PRO A 42 -2.63 12.58 -4.06
CA PRO A 42 -3.83 11.76 -4.23
C PRO A 42 -3.90 11.18 -5.64
N THR A 43 -2.95 10.29 -5.98
CA THR A 43 -2.77 9.73 -7.33
C THR A 43 -3.71 8.58 -7.67
N ALA A 44 -4.45 8.07 -6.69
CA ALA A 44 -5.44 7.02 -6.84
C ALA A 44 -6.50 7.13 -5.74
N PRO A 45 -7.74 6.63 -5.94
CA PRO A 45 -8.84 6.88 -5.01
C PRO A 45 -8.64 6.27 -3.61
N ASP A 46 -7.87 5.18 -3.45
CA ASP A 46 -7.79 4.47 -2.18
C ASP A 46 -6.38 4.29 -1.68
N LEU A 47 -6.24 4.19 -0.35
CA LEU A 47 -5.01 3.80 0.32
C LEU A 47 -4.88 2.26 0.34
N HIS A 48 -3.65 1.77 0.41
CA HIS A 48 -3.32 0.36 0.60
C HIS A 48 -2.33 0.19 1.76
N LEU A 49 -2.07 -1.04 2.19
CA LEU A 49 -1.20 -1.32 3.36
C LEU A 49 0.20 -0.69 3.23
N GLY A 50 0.72 -0.49 2.03
CA GLY A 50 1.99 0.22 1.84
C GLY A 50 1.97 1.65 2.38
N HIS A 51 0.85 2.38 2.23
CA HIS A 51 0.69 3.72 2.79
C HIS A 51 0.57 3.68 4.32
N THR A 52 0.04 2.59 4.87
CA THR A 52 -0.15 2.49 6.32
C THR A 52 1.16 2.36 7.09
N VAL A 53 2.26 2.03 6.45
CA VAL A 53 3.60 2.08 7.07
C VAL A 53 3.90 3.49 7.59
N LEU A 54 3.72 4.51 6.73
CA LEU A 54 3.87 5.91 7.12
C LEU A 54 2.79 6.35 8.12
N LEU A 55 1.53 5.95 7.91
CA LEU A 55 0.44 6.31 8.82
C LEU A 55 0.63 5.71 10.23
N ASN A 56 1.16 4.49 10.34
CA ASN A 56 1.49 3.88 11.62
C ASN A 56 2.60 4.65 12.34
N LYS A 57 3.62 5.10 11.60
CA LYS A 57 4.67 5.94 12.18
C LYS A 57 4.10 7.28 12.65
N MET A 58 3.23 7.90 11.85
CA MET A 58 2.51 9.11 12.27
C MET A 58 1.69 8.86 13.54
N ARG A 59 1.01 7.72 13.65
CA ARG A 59 0.25 7.33 14.84
C ARG A 59 1.15 7.18 16.07
N GLN A 60 2.34 6.61 15.94
CA GLN A 60 3.32 6.54 17.02
C GLN A 60 3.72 7.93 17.50
N PHE A 61 3.98 8.89 16.62
CA PHE A 61 4.23 10.29 16.99
C PHE A 61 3.02 10.95 17.66
N GLN A 62 1.83 10.64 17.21
CA GLN A 62 0.58 11.13 17.78
C GLN A 62 0.40 10.63 19.23
N ASP A 63 0.67 9.35 19.47
CA ASP A 63 0.61 8.72 20.80
C ASP A 63 1.71 9.25 21.73
N LEU A 64 2.84 9.68 21.20
CA LEU A 64 3.92 10.37 21.91
C LEU A 64 3.58 11.86 22.21
N GLY A 65 2.44 12.37 21.76
CA GLY A 65 1.98 13.74 22.04
C GLY A 65 2.46 14.80 21.07
N HIS A 66 2.94 14.42 19.88
CA HIS A 66 3.38 15.35 18.86
C HIS A 66 2.23 15.79 17.94
N GLU A 67 2.35 16.96 17.29
CA GLU A 67 1.40 17.47 16.28
C GLU A 67 1.62 16.74 14.97
N VAL A 68 0.65 15.92 14.56
CA VAL A 68 0.73 15.15 13.32
C VAL A 68 -0.03 15.86 12.21
N ILE A 69 0.62 16.07 11.08
CA ILE A 69 0.09 16.77 9.93
C ILE A 69 0.10 15.84 8.72
N PHE A 70 -1.11 15.47 8.27
CA PHE A 70 -1.29 14.75 7.03
C PHE A 70 -1.47 15.77 5.90
N LEU A 71 -0.45 15.88 5.06
CA LEU A 71 -0.44 16.81 3.93
C LEU A 71 -0.99 16.12 2.69
N ILE A 72 -2.02 16.67 2.11
CA ILE A 72 -2.53 16.27 0.80
C ILE A 72 -1.88 17.16 -0.26
N GLY A 73 -1.12 16.53 -1.16
CA GLY A 73 -0.47 17.18 -2.28
C GLY A 73 -1.43 17.41 -3.45
N ASP A 74 -2.45 18.24 -3.23
CA ASP A 74 -3.45 18.53 -4.25
C ASP A 74 -2.89 19.42 -5.38
N PHE A 75 -1.90 20.25 -5.09
CA PHE A 75 -1.17 20.99 -6.12
C PHE A 75 -0.10 20.11 -6.77
N THR A 76 0.72 19.42 -6.00
CA THR A 76 1.81 18.58 -6.52
C THR A 76 1.29 17.36 -7.28
N GLY A 77 0.13 16.83 -6.92
CA GLY A 77 -0.54 15.75 -7.64
C GLY A 77 -0.92 16.10 -9.09
N MET A 78 -1.17 17.40 -9.38
CA MET A 78 -1.36 17.89 -10.75
C MET A 78 -0.07 17.99 -11.56
N ILE A 79 1.10 18.01 -10.89
CA ILE A 79 2.41 18.05 -11.57
C ILE A 79 2.91 16.62 -11.83
N GLY A 80 2.76 15.74 -10.86
CA GLY A 80 3.22 14.36 -10.87
C GLY A 80 4.63 14.17 -10.34
N ASP A 81 4.76 13.31 -9.33
CA ASP A 81 6.06 12.95 -8.74
C ASP A 81 6.90 12.14 -9.72
N PRO A 82 8.08 12.63 -10.12
CA PRO A 82 9.00 11.91 -11.01
C PRO A 82 9.76 10.77 -10.30
N SER A 83 9.69 10.64 -8.97
CA SER A 83 10.50 9.70 -8.19
C SER A 83 10.32 8.25 -8.61
N GLY A 84 11.43 7.57 -8.90
CA GLY A 84 11.48 6.13 -9.17
C GLY A 84 10.81 5.69 -10.47
N LYS A 85 10.63 6.58 -11.46
CA LYS A 85 10.03 6.26 -12.75
C LYS A 85 10.96 6.60 -13.91
N ASN A 86 10.81 5.82 -14.97
CA ASN A 86 11.51 6.08 -16.25
C ASN A 86 10.73 7.04 -17.15
N GLU A 87 9.49 7.37 -16.78
CA GLU A 87 8.60 8.25 -17.56
C GLU A 87 7.79 9.14 -16.63
N THR A 88 7.48 10.35 -17.07
CA THR A 88 6.62 11.30 -16.35
C THR A 88 5.21 10.72 -16.20
N ARG A 89 4.64 10.82 -15.00
CA ARG A 89 3.22 10.48 -14.80
C ARG A 89 2.35 11.48 -15.54
N PRO A 90 1.25 11.02 -16.17
CA PRO A 90 0.25 11.95 -16.66
C PRO A 90 -0.26 12.81 -15.48
N PRO A 91 -0.34 14.14 -15.67
CA PRO A 91 -0.89 15.03 -14.64
C PRO A 91 -2.37 14.68 -14.43
N LEU A 92 -2.79 14.71 -13.16
CA LEU A 92 -4.21 14.55 -12.83
C LEU A 92 -4.97 15.87 -13.08
N THR A 93 -6.25 15.77 -13.40
CA THR A 93 -7.11 16.93 -13.41
C THR A 93 -7.44 17.38 -11.98
N ARG A 94 -7.88 18.62 -11.83
CA ARG A 94 -8.27 19.17 -10.52
C ARG A 94 -9.40 18.34 -9.90
N GLU A 95 -10.39 17.96 -10.69
CA GLU A 95 -11.54 17.17 -10.26
C GLU A 95 -11.10 15.80 -9.75
N GLN A 96 -10.18 15.12 -10.45
CA GLN A 96 -9.63 13.84 -10.03
C GLN A 96 -8.86 13.96 -8.70
N VAL A 97 -8.09 15.03 -8.54
CA VAL A 97 -7.35 15.30 -7.30
C VAL A 97 -8.31 15.54 -6.13
N GLU A 98 -9.35 16.34 -6.33
CA GLU A 98 -10.35 16.65 -5.29
C GLU A 98 -11.13 15.39 -4.87
N GLU A 99 -11.53 14.55 -5.80
CA GLU A 99 -12.21 13.27 -5.53
C GLU A 99 -11.33 12.31 -4.73
N ASN A 100 -10.11 12.11 -5.19
CA ASN A 100 -9.13 11.25 -4.50
C ASN A 100 -8.76 11.78 -3.11
N ALA A 101 -8.60 13.10 -2.97
CA ALA A 101 -8.31 13.76 -1.69
C ALA A 101 -9.42 13.55 -0.66
N ALA A 102 -10.68 13.59 -1.09
CA ALA A 102 -11.83 13.33 -0.22
C ALA A 102 -11.79 11.88 0.33
N THR A 103 -11.42 10.92 -0.51
CA THR A 103 -11.26 9.52 -0.11
C THR A 103 -10.09 9.35 0.87
N TYR A 104 -8.93 9.96 0.58
CA TYR A 104 -7.77 9.93 1.48
C TYR A 104 -8.10 10.49 2.86
N LYS A 105 -8.77 11.66 2.91
CA LYS A 105 -9.20 12.27 4.16
C LYS A 105 -10.08 11.34 5.00
N LYS A 106 -10.98 10.57 4.37
CA LYS A 106 -11.83 9.60 5.06
C LYS A 106 -11.03 8.39 5.55
N GLN A 107 -10.15 7.86 4.71
CA GLN A 107 -9.43 6.62 4.97
C GLN A 107 -8.30 6.78 5.99
N VAL A 108 -7.64 7.94 6.05
CA VAL A 108 -6.53 8.21 6.99
C VAL A 108 -6.98 8.06 8.45
N PHE A 109 -8.24 8.38 8.74
CA PHE A 109 -8.80 8.25 10.10
C PHE A 109 -9.13 6.82 10.52
N LYS A 110 -8.95 5.84 9.64
CA LYS A 110 -8.92 4.44 10.06
C LYS A 110 -7.64 4.08 10.84
N VAL A 111 -6.60 4.91 10.75
CA VAL A 111 -5.31 4.71 11.43
C VAL A 111 -5.01 5.84 12.43
N LEU A 112 -5.23 7.09 12.03
CA LEU A 112 -4.94 8.27 12.84
C LEU A 112 -6.15 8.72 13.66
N ASP A 113 -5.90 9.30 14.84
CA ASP A 113 -6.93 9.96 15.63
C ASP A 113 -7.33 11.29 14.97
N GLU A 114 -8.58 11.43 14.57
CA GLU A 114 -9.10 12.60 13.87
C GLU A 114 -8.90 13.88 14.68
N LYS A 115 -9.07 13.83 16.01
CA LYS A 115 -8.97 15.01 16.89
C LYS A 115 -7.52 15.50 17.04
N LYS A 116 -6.55 14.63 16.76
CA LYS A 116 -5.11 14.91 16.90
C LYS A 116 -4.39 15.03 15.55
N THR A 117 -5.12 14.91 14.44
CA THR A 117 -4.54 14.99 13.10
C THR A 117 -4.95 16.28 12.42
N LYS A 118 -3.98 17.03 11.94
CA LYS A 118 -4.22 18.20 11.10
C LYS A 118 -4.14 17.78 9.62
N ILE A 119 -5.21 17.97 8.90
CA ILE A 119 -5.22 17.82 7.43
C ILE A 119 -4.88 19.18 6.83
N MET A 120 -3.89 19.21 5.92
CA MET A 120 -3.50 20.42 5.17
C MET A 120 -3.40 20.08 3.68
N PHE A 121 -3.59 21.11 2.84
CA PHE A 121 -3.50 21.03 1.39
C PHE A 121 -2.38 21.94 0.92
N ASN A 122 -1.47 21.46 0.07
CA ASN A 122 -0.36 22.31 -0.37
C ASN A 122 -0.79 23.42 -1.34
N SER A 123 -1.95 23.32 -1.97
CA SER A 123 -2.56 24.42 -2.71
C SER A 123 -2.78 25.69 -1.86
N GLU A 124 -2.89 25.57 -0.53
CA GLU A 124 -3.11 26.72 0.37
C GLU A 124 -1.99 27.75 0.29
N TRP A 125 -0.75 27.32 0.05
CA TRP A 125 0.40 28.20 -0.13
C TRP A 125 0.94 28.22 -1.56
N MET A 126 0.86 27.12 -2.31
CA MET A 126 1.36 27.07 -3.69
C MET A 126 0.60 28.03 -4.61
N ASN A 127 -0.72 28.12 -4.48
CA ASN A 127 -1.53 29.06 -5.26
C ASN A 127 -1.24 30.54 -4.97
N LYS A 128 -0.53 30.84 -3.90
CA LYS A 128 -0.12 32.22 -3.53
C LYS A 128 1.25 32.59 -4.09
N LEU A 129 2.03 31.62 -4.58
CA LEU A 129 3.32 31.90 -5.20
C LEU A 129 3.12 32.62 -6.53
N SER A 130 3.73 33.78 -6.67
CA SER A 130 3.82 34.45 -7.96
C SER A 130 4.82 33.73 -8.87
N PRO A 131 4.81 33.97 -10.19
CA PRO A 131 5.86 33.48 -11.08
C PRO A 131 7.27 33.87 -10.63
N VAL A 132 7.43 35.08 -10.07
CA VAL A 132 8.72 35.54 -9.53
C VAL A 132 9.13 34.73 -8.31
N ASP A 133 8.19 34.38 -7.44
CA ASP A 133 8.48 33.56 -6.25
C ASP A 133 8.90 32.14 -6.66
N LEU A 134 8.27 31.57 -7.68
CA LEU A 134 8.64 30.28 -8.22
C LEU A 134 10.06 30.30 -8.82
N ILE A 135 10.42 31.36 -9.55
CA ILE A 135 11.79 31.54 -10.08
C ILE A 135 12.79 31.69 -8.94
N ARG A 136 12.47 32.46 -7.90
CA ARG A 136 13.31 32.59 -6.69
C ARG A 136 13.44 31.24 -5.97
N LEU A 137 12.38 30.46 -5.85
CA LEU A 137 12.44 29.13 -5.27
C LEU A 137 13.39 28.24 -6.10
N ALA A 138 13.24 28.24 -7.43
CA ALA A 138 14.09 27.46 -8.33
C ALA A 138 15.58 27.90 -8.29
N SER A 139 15.86 29.17 -8.01
CA SER A 139 17.25 29.68 -7.94
C SER A 139 18.04 29.18 -6.71
N ASN A 140 17.38 28.57 -5.73
CA ASN A 140 18.03 27.99 -4.55
C ASN A 140 18.70 26.64 -4.82
N TYR A 141 18.53 26.07 -6.00
CA TYR A 141 19.08 24.76 -6.34
C TYR A 141 19.62 24.72 -7.77
N THR A 142 20.64 23.92 -8.01
CA THR A 142 21.25 23.84 -9.34
C THR A 142 20.84 22.59 -10.10
N VAL A 143 20.87 22.65 -11.43
CA VAL A 143 20.63 21.49 -12.30
C VAL A 143 21.61 20.35 -11.98
N ALA A 144 22.90 20.69 -11.73
CA ALA A 144 23.90 19.70 -11.36
C ALA A 144 23.50 18.90 -10.10
N ARG A 145 22.97 19.59 -9.09
CA ARG A 145 22.45 18.93 -7.87
C ARG A 145 21.19 18.12 -8.12
N MET A 146 20.29 18.58 -9.00
CA MET A 146 19.12 17.79 -9.40
C MET A 146 19.51 16.47 -10.07
N LEU A 147 20.56 16.49 -10.89
CA LEU A 147 21.08 15.32 -11.57
C LEU A 147 21.85 14.33 -10.66
N GLU A 148 22.04 14.65 -9.37
CA GLU A 148 22.52 13.69 -8.36
C GLU A 148 21.45 12.68 -7.97
N ARG A 149 20.17 12.94 -8.24
CA ARG A 149 19.09 11.98 -8.01
C ARG A 149 19.18 10.84 -9.02
N ASP A 150 19.18 9.60 -8.52
CA ASP A 150 19.47 8.38 -9.30
C ASP A 150 18.65 8.24 -10.59
N ASP A 151 17.35 8.54 -10.55
CA ASP A 151 16.48 8.44 -11.72
C ASP A 151 16.75 9.52 -12.75
N PHE A 152 17.00 10.77 -12.33
CA PHE A 152 17.43 11.84 -13.22
C PHE A 152 18.81 11.57 -13.82
N HIS A 153 19.75 11.08 -13.01
CA HIS A 153 21.08 10.71 -13.48
C HIS A 153 21.02 9.62 -14.56
N LYS A 154 20.27 8.57 -14.31
CA LYS A 154 20.08 7.45 -15.26
C LYS A 154 19.44 7.92 -16.57
N ARG A 155 18.38 8.72 -16.50
CA ARG A 155 17.70 9.27 -17.68
C ARG A 155 18.60 10.21 -18.46
N TYR A 156 19.31 11.10 -17.78
CA TYR A 156 20.26 12.03 -18.41
C TYR A 156 21.39 11.28 -19.13
N THR A 157 22.03 10.32 -18.48
CA THR A 157 23.15 9.55 -19.05
C THR A 157 22.73 8.62 -20.18
N SER A 158 21.49 8.14 -20.16
CA SER A 158 20.91 7.30 -21.24
C SER A 158 20.24 8.11 -22.36
N GLY A 159 20.30 9.45 -22.32
CA GLY A 159 19.69 10.32 -23.32
C GLY A 159 18.15 10.34 -23.31
N GLN A 160 17.52 9.89 -22.24
CA GLN A 160 16.08 9.98 -22.06
C GLN A 160 15.66 11.39 -21.67
N SER A 161 14.48 11.82 -22.14
CA SER A 161 13.98 13.16 -21.87
C SER A 161 13.68 13.37 -20.38
N ILE A 162 14.03 14.56 -19.87
CA ILE A 162 13.63 15.06 -18.55
C ILE A 162 12.95 16.41 -18.80
N ALA A 163 11.68 16.53 -18.44
CA ALA A 163 10.95 17.77 -18.61
C ALA A 163 11.27 18.75 -17.46
N ILE A 164 11.26 20.05 -17.74
CA ILE A 164 11.62 21.10 -16.77
C ILE A 164 10.76 21.04 -15.50
N HIS A 165 9.45 20.75 -15.63
CA HIS A 165 8.55 20.67 -14.47
C HIS A 165 8.92 19.54 -13.50
N GLU A 166 9.61 18.49 -13.96
CA GLU A 166 10.08 17.40 -13.11
C GLU A 166 11.17 17.88 -12.13
N PHE A 167 11.98 18.88 -12.50
CA PHE A 167 12.93 19.53 -11.59
C PHE A 167 12.25 20.47 -10.58
N LEU A 168 11.05 20.96 -10.90
CA LEU A 168 10.30 21.81 -9.98
C LEU A 168 9.62 21.00 -8.87
N TYR A 169 9.23 19.76 -9.14
CA TYR A 169 8.53 18.93 -8.17
C TYR A 169 9.26 18.80 -6.81
N PRO A 170 10.55 18.41 -6.75
CA PRO A 170 11.28 18.35 -5.48
C PRO A 170 11.35 19.68 -4.72
N LEU A 171 11.44 20.80 -5.45
CA LEU A 171 11.46 22.14 -4.85
C LEU A 171 10.12 22.50 -4.22
N LEU A 172 9.01 22.17 -4.89
CA LEU A 172 7.66 22.40 -4.37
C LEU A 172 7.39 21.53 -3.15
N GLN A 173 7.70 20.24 -3.20
CA GLN A 173 7.61 19.37 -2.03
C GLN A 173 8.49 19.85 -0.87
N GLY A 174 9.70 20.32 -1.16
CA GLY A 174 10.59 20.90 -0.16
C GLY A 174 10.03 22.20 0.44
N TYR A 175 9.36 23.02 -0.36
CA TYR A 175 8.71 24.25 0.11
C TYR A 175 7.53 23.98 1.04
N ASP A 176 6.86 22.85 0.94
CA ASP A 176 5.85 22.42 1.91
C ASP A 176 6.42 22.42 3.33
N SER A 177 7.66 21.94 3.51
CA SER A 177 8.33 21.93 4.81
C SER A 177 8.61 23.32 5.36
N VAL A 178 8.91 24.27 4.46
CA VAL A 178 9.10 25.70 4.80
C VAL A 178 7.76 26.32 5.22
N ALA A 179 6.72 26.15 4.41
CA ALA A 179 5.39 26.71 4.66
C ALA A 179 4.77 26.17 5.97
N MET A 180 4.96 24.89 6.23
CA MET A 180 4.45 24.21 7.41
C MET A 180 5.34 24.38 8.63
N LYS A 181 6.58 24.88 8.48
CA LYS A 181 7.61 24.91 9.53
C LYS A 181 7.75 23.53 10.19
N ALA A 182 7.93 22.50 9.38
CA ALA A 182 8.00 21.13 9.84
C ALA A 182 9.26 20.90 10.70
N ASP A 183 9.10 20.15 11.81
CA ASP A 183 10.22 19.70 12.65
C ASP A 183 10.71 18.33 12.24
N ILE A 184 9.79 17.48 11.76
CA ILE A 184 10.07 16.13 11.29
C ILE A 184 9.27 15.89 10.01
N GLU A 185 9.92 15.28 9.02
CA GLU A 185 9.26 14.78 7.82
C GLU A 185 9.48 13.28 7.68
N LEU A 186 8.38 12.54 7.47
CA LEU A 186 8.38 11.11 7.23
C LEU A 186 8.16 10.84 5.75
N GLY A 187 8.87 9.86 5.19
CA GLY A 187 8.65 9.39 3.83
C GLY A 187 9.21 8.01 3.56
N GLY A 188 8.88 7.41 2.44
CA GLY A 188 9.52 6.18 1.97
C GLY A 188 10.98 6.42 1.60
N THR A 189 11.78 5.36 1.55
CA THR A 189 13.20 5.44 1.11
C THR A 189 13.34 6.02 -0.29
N ASP A 190 12.36 5.81 -1.17
CA ASP A 190 12.31 6.37 -2.52
C ASP A 190 12.09 7.90 -2.55
N GLN A 191 11.66 8.49 -1.44
CA GLN A 191 11.42 9.94 -1.29
C GLN A 191 12.61 10.69 -0.67
N LYS A 192 13.69 9.99 -0.28
CA LYS A 192 14.80 10.57 0.49
C LYS A 192 15.33 11.90 -0.12
N PHE A 193 15.51 11.94 -1.43
CA PHE A 193 15.98 13.16 -2.11
C PHE A 193 15.03 14.35 -1.91
N ASN A 194 13.72 14.12 -2.08
CA ASN A 194 12.72 15.17 -1.91
C ASN A 194 12.61 15.64 -0.44
N LEU A 195 12.76 14.72 0.51
CA LEU A 195 12.77 15.04 1.94
C LEU A 195 14.00 15.90 2.32
N LEU A 196 15.15 15.60 1.74
CA LEU A 196 16.37 16.39 1.93
C LEU A 196 16.24 17.78 1.31
N MET A 197 15.51 17.93 0.21
CA MET A 197 15.21 19.25 -0.38
C MET A 197 14.48 20.15 0.63
N GLY A 198 13.57 19.59 1.42
CA GLY A 198 12.91 20.34 2.51
C GLY A 198 13.90 20.91 3.51
N ARG A 199 14.91 20.14 3.91
CA ARG A 199 15.97 20.62 4.82
C ARG A 199 16.77 21.77 4.21
N GLU A 200 17.17 21.65 2.95
CA GLU A 200 17.94 22.68 2.26
C GLU A 200 17.15 23.99 2.10
N LEU A 201 15.89 23.89 1.70
CA LEU A 201 15.03 25.07 1.57
C LEU A 201 14.75 25.72 2.95
N GLN A 202 14.52 24.94 4.00
CA GLN A 202 14.38 25.52 5.35
C GLN A 202 15.61 26.35 5.76
N LYS A 203 16.84 25.91 5.44
CA LYS A 203 18.05 26.70 5.69
C LYS A 203 18.02 28.02 4.93
N HIS A 204 17.68 27.98 3.62
CA HIS A 204 17.58 29.18 2.79
C HIS A 204 16.52 30.17 3.29
N PHE A 205 15.44 29.67 3.90
CA PHE A 205 14.40 30.50 4.50
C PHE A 205 14.65 30.82 5.98
N GLY A 206 15.86 30.57 6.52
CA GLY A 206 16.26 30.91 7.88
C GLY A 206 15.57 30.08 8.98
N GLN A 207 15.08 28.89 8.63
CA GLN A 207 14.46 27.95 9.57
C GLN A 207 15.46 26.87 10.03
N LYS A 208 15.28 26.33 11.24
CA LYS A 208 16.02 25.14 11.66
C LYS A 208 15.60 23.95 10.78
N PRO A 209 16.53 23.28 10.09
CA PRO A 209 16.19 22.15 9.23
C PRO A 209 15.48 21.03 9.96
N GLN A 210 14.47 20.44 9.34
CA GLN A 210 13.72 19.32 9.87
C GLN A 210 14.58 18.05 10.01
N THR A 211 14.22 17.16 10.92
CA THR A 211 14.70 15.78 10.92
C THR A 211 13.96 15.01 9.84
N VAL A 212 14.67 14.26 9.02
CA VAL A 212 14.09 13.36 8.02
C VAL A 212 14.14 11.93 8.53
N ILE A 213 13.01 11.25 8.46
CA ILE A 213 12.89 9.84 8.83
C ILE A 213 12.38 9.07 7.62
N THR A 214 13.19 8.14 7.11
CA THR A 214 12.78 7.26 6.01
C THR A 214 12.33 5.91 6.52
N LEU A 215 11.29 5.39 5.90
CA LEU A 215 10.75 4.05 6.19
C LEU A 215 10.90 3.16 4.94
N PRO A 216 11.12 1.86 5.14
CA PRO A 216 11.20 0.92 4.04
C PRO A 216 9.87 0.85 3.28
N LEU A 217 9.96 0.55 2.00
CA LEU A 217 8.78 0.31 1.18
C LEU A 217 8.23 -1.09 1.46
N LEU A 218 6.94 -1.19 1.79
CA LEU A 218 6.30 -2.48 2.01
C LEU A 218 6.23 -3.26 0.68
N PRO A 219 6.80 -4.48 0.60
CA PRO A 219 6.63 -5.34 -0.56
C PRO A 219 5.15 -5.72 -0.75
N GLY A 220 4.74 -5.88 -2.00
CA GLY A 220 3.42 -6.38 -2.32
C GLY A 220 3.29 -7.89 -2.13
N LEU A 221 2.20 -8.46 -2.66
CA LEU A 221 1.90 -9.90 -2.55
C LEU A 221 2.97 -10.80 -3.18
N ASP A 222 3.77 -10.26 -4.10
CA ASP A 222 4.91 -10.96 -4.71
C ASP A 222 6.15 -11.05 -3.80
N GLY A 223 6.16 -10.32 -2.67
CA GLY A 223 7.26 -10.29 -1.71
C GLY A 223 8.54 -9.60 -2.19
N ILE A 224 8.54 -9.00 -3.39
CA ILE A 224 9.74 -8.44 -4.04
C ILE A 224 9.54 -6.96 -4.38
N LYS A 225 8.52 -6.67 -5.21
CA LYS A 225 8.26 -5.30 -5.68
C LYS A 225 7.47 -4.54 -4.62
N LYS A 226 7.71 -3.24 -4.53
CA LYS A 226 6.91 -2.38 -3.64
C LYS A 226 5.43 -2.55 -3.94
N MET A 227 4.62 -2.53 -2.88
CA MET A 227 3.17 -2.59 -2.99
C MET A 227 2.65 -1.42 -3.82
N SER A 228 1.89 -1.71 -4.87
CA SER A 228 1.36 -0.71 -5.79
C SER A 228 0.10 -1.19 -6.48
N LYS A 229 -0.89 -0.31 -6.65
CA LYS A 229 -2.10 -0.59 -7.46
C LYS A 229 -1.76 -0.87 -8.93
N SER A 230 -0.83 -0.10 -9.50
CA SER A 230 -0.43 -0.29 -10.90
C SER A 230 0.24 -1.64 -11.17
N LEU A 231 0.79 -2.28 -10.14
CA LEU A 231 1.38 -3.61 -10.24
C LEU A 231 0.39 -4.74 -9.88
N GLY A 232 -0.81 -4.40 -9.39
CA GLY A 232 -1.81 -5.39 -8.98
C GLY A 232 -1.41 -6.24 -7.76
N ASN A 233 -0.33 -5.87 -7.04
CA ASN A 233 0.24 -6.62 -5.93
C ASN A 233 -0.11 -6.03 -4.56
N TYR A 234 -1.21 -5.30 -4.45
CA TYR A 234 -1.59 -4.53 -3.26
C TYR A 234 -2.70 -5.19 -2.43
N ILE A 235 -2.81 -4.75 -1.18
CA ILE A 235 -3.92 -4.99 -0.28
C ILE A 235 -4.52 -3.62 0.05
N GLY A 236 -5.74 -3.35 -0.44
CA GLY A 236 -6.46 -2.11 -0.16
C GLY A 236 -7.04 -2.12 1.25
N ILE A 237 -7.08 -0.96 1.92
CA ILE A 237 -7.65 -0.88 3.28
C ILE A 237 -9.18 -0.84 3.30
N ASP A 238 -9.82 -0.66 2.15
CA ASP A 238 -11.27 -0.69 1.97
C ASP A 238 -11.76 -1.94 1.23
N GLU A 239 -10.87 -2.90 0.94
CA GLU A 239 -11.27 -4.21 0.40
C GLU A 239 -12.12 -4.97 1.42
N SER A 240 -12.91 -5.94 0.95
CA SER A 240 -13.74 -6.75 1.84
C SER A 240 -12.90 -7.52 2.88
N PRO A 241 -13.45 -7.81 4.06
CA PRO A 241 -12.75 -8.57 5.11
C PRO A 241 -12.14 -9.88 4.61
N ASN A 242 -12.88 -10.62 3.77
CA ASN A 242 -12.43 -11.90 3.21
C ASN A 242 -11.26 -11.71 2.22
N GLU A 243 -11.29 -10.65 1.39
CA GLU A 243 -10.21 -10.34 0.46
C GLU A 243 -8.93 -9.94 1.20
N ILE A 244 -9.03 -9.02 2.17
CA ILE A 244 -7.88 -8.62 2.99
C ILE A 244 -7.28 -9.85 3.67
N PHE A 245 -8.13 -10.66 4.32
CA PHE A 245 -7.69 -11.87 5.02
C PHE A 245 -6.98 -12.84 4.08
N GLY A 246 -7.60 -13.17 2.95
CA GLY A 246 -7.06 -14.08 1.95
C GLY A 246 -5.73 -13.60 1.36
N LYS A 247 -5.61 -12.30 1.06
CA LYS A 247 -4.39 -11.69 0.57
C LYS A 247 -3.26 -11.73 1.61
N VAL A 248 -3.54 -11.42 2.87
CA VAL A 248 -2.53 -11.54 3.94
C VAL A 248 -2.09 -12.99 4.12
N MET A 249 -3.01 -13.95 4.08
CA MET A 249 -2.68 -15.38 4.15
C MET A 249 -1.85 -15.87 2.95
N SER A 250 -1.88 -15.17 1.81
CA SER A 250 -1.09 -15.51 0.63
C SER A 250 0.36 -15.02 0.69
N LEU A 251 0.71 -14.17 1.65
CA LEU A 251 2.09 -13.72 1.85
C LEU A 251 3.02 -14.89 2.16
N SER A 252 4.29 -14.78 1.74
CA SER A 252 5.33 -15.72 2.19
C SER A 252 5.53 -15.61 3.70
N ASP A 253 6.03 -16.69 4.32
CA ASP A 253 6.32 -16.68 5.75
C ASP A 253 7.43 -15.67 6.11
N GLU A 254 8.33 -15.40 5.18
CA GLU A 254 9.37 -14.38 5.32
C GLU A 254 8.77 -12.97 5.29
N SER A 255 7.92 -12.67 4.30
CA SER A 255 7.23 -11.37 4.18
C SER A 255 6.34 -11.08 5.38
N MET A 256 5.71 -12.08 5.98
CA MET A 256 4.86 -11.95 7.15
C MET A 256 5.55 -11.19 8.28
N TRP A 257 6.83 -11.45 8.53
CA TRP A 257 7.56 -10.81 9.63
C TRP A 257 7.80 -9.32 9.40
N LEU A 258 8.05 -8.93 8.15
CA LEU A 258 8.17 -7.52 7.78
C LEU A 258 6.83 -6.79 7.96
N TYR A 259 5.73 -7.44 7.61
CA TYR A 259 4.39 -6.89 7.84
C TYR A 259 4.09 -6.74 9.34
N PHE A 260 4.47 -7.70 10.19
CA PHE A 260 4.38 -7.54 11.64
C PHE A 260 5.17 -6.34 12.14
N GLU A 261 6.39 -6.16 11.67
CA GLU A 261 7.26 -5.07 12.11
C GLU A 261 6.72 -3.69 11.71
N LEU A 262 6.28 -3.55 10.45
CA LEU A 262 5.93 -2.25 9.86
C LEU A 262 4.48 -1.84 10.07
N ILE A 263 3.54 -2.79 10.13
CA ILE A 263 2.12 -2.46 10.14
C ILE A 263 1.34 -3.01 11.33
N SER A 264 1.87 -3.97 12.10
CA SER A 264 1.23 -4.44 13.34
C SER A 264 1.44 -3.47 14.49
N PHE A 265 0.48 -3.41 15.41
CA PHE A 265 0.59 -2.67 16.67
C PHE A 265 1.16 -3.49 17.83
N ARG A 266 1.46 -4.78 17.59
CA ARG A 266 2.13 -5.63 18.58
C ARG A 266 3.50 -5.06 18.91
N SER A 267 3.92 -5.21 20.16
CA SER A 267 5.29 -4.82 20.59
C SER A 267 6.35 -5.68 19.88
N LEU A 268 7.56 -5.16 19.76
CA LEU A 268 8.68 -5.94 19.20
C LEU A 268 8.98 -7.19 20.04
N SER A 269 8.72 -7.18 21.37
CA SER A 269 8.86 -8.36 22.23
C SER A 269 7.82 -9.44 21.91
N GLU A 270 6.58 -9.07 21.63
CA GLU A 270 5.54 -10.03 21.18
C GLU A 270 5.89 -10.61 19.82
N ILE A 271 6.34 -9.78 18.86
CA ILE A 271 6.75 -10.25 17.54
C ILE A 271 7.93 -11.22 17.66
N LYS A 272 8.91 -10.92 18.53
CA LYS A 272 10.03 -11.81 18.81
C LYS A 272 9.55 -13.14 19.42
N SER A 273 8.63 -13.11 20.39
CA SER A 273 8.04 -14.32 20.96
C SER A 273 7.39 -15.21 19.89
N LEU A 274 6.63 -14.60 18.97
CA LEU A 274 6.02 -15.34 17.86
C LEU A 274 7.06 -15.95 16.92
N ARG A 275 8.18 -15.27 16.67
CA ARG A 275 9.31 -15.82 15.87
C ARG A 275 9.95 -17.02 16.59
N ASP A 276 10.20 -16.90 17.89
CA ASP A 276 10.80 -17.96 18.70
C ASP A 276 9.88 -19.20 18.77
N GLU A 277 8.56 -19.01 18.86
CA GLU A 277 7.56 -20.06 18.81
C GLU A 277 7.57 -20.79 17.45
N VAL A 278 7.68 -20.07 16.34
CA VAL A 278 7.79 -20.67 15.00
C VAL A 278 9.10 -21.43 14.85
N ALA A 279 10.20 -20.87 15.33
CA ALA A 279 11.50 -21.56 15.34
C ALA A 279 11.49 -22.84 16.18
N SER A 280 10.60 -22.89 17.20
CA SER A 280 10.39 -24.06 18.07
C SER A 280 9.35 -25.07 17.53
N GLY A 281 8.81 -24.87 16.31
CA GLY A 281 7.93 -25.81 15.63
C GLY A 281 6.47 -25.41 15.51
N LYS A 282 6.08 -24.21 15.97
CA LYS A 282 4.74 -23.68 15.71
C LYS A 282 4.55 -23.42 14.21
N ASN A 283 3.38 -23.77 13.68
CA ASN A 283 3.09 -23.57 12.27
C ASN A 283 3.03 -22.06 11.94
N PRO A 284 3.85 -21.55 10.98
CA PRO A 284 3.83 -20.15 10.55
C PRO A 284 2.43 -19.68 10.11
N ARG A 285 1.61 -20.59 9.54
CA ARG A 285 0.21 -20.30 9.17
C ARG A 285 -0.60 -19.76 10.36
N ASP A 286 -0.42 -20.33 11.55
CA ASP A 286 -1.19 -19.95 12.71
C ASP A 286 -0.80 -18.56 13.23
N VAL A 287 0.47 -18.18 13.04
CA VAL A 287 0.96 -16.83 13.30
C VAL A 287 0.45 -15.85 12.23
N LYS A 288 0.38 -16.28 10.97
CA LYS A 288 -0.18 -15.47 9.87
C LYS A 288 -1.66 -15.16 10.07
N PHE A 289 -2.43 -16.09 10.65
CA PHE A 289 -3.81 -15.82 11.07
C PHE A 289 -3.90 -14.65 12.03
N LEU A 290 -3.00 -14.55 13.01
CA LEU A 290 -2.98 -13.42 13.96
C LEU A 290 -2.75 -12.08 13.24
N LEU A 291 -1.87 -12.05 12.24
CA LEU A 291 -1.63 -10.86 11.44
C LEU A 291 -2.85 -10.49 10.60
N ALA A 292 -3.46 -11.48 9.94
CA ALA A 292 -4.63 -11.26 9.09
C ALA A 292 -5.84 -10.76 9.90
N GLU A 293 -6.10 -11.37 11.07
CA GLU A 293 -7.15 -10.91 11.99
C GLU A 293 -6.89 -9.48 12.45
N GLU A 294 -5.67 -9.14 12.88
CA GLU A 294 -5.30 -7.80 13.33
C GLU A 294 -5.52 -6.75 12.24
N ILE A 295 -5.15 -7.05 10.98
CA ILE A 295 -5.33 -6.13 9.86
C ILE A 295 -6.82 -5.95 9.54
N VAL A 296 -7.60 -7.03 9.46
CA VAL A 296 -9.05 -6.94 9.21
C VAL A 296 -9.75 -6.21 10.35
N GLU A 297 -9.44 -6.53 11.62
CA GLU A 297 -10.03 -5.85 12.78
C GLU A 297 -9.80 -4.33 12.73
N ARG A 298 -8.60 -3.90 12.34
CA ARG A 298 -8.23 -2.48 12.26
C ARG A 298 -9.04 -1.72 11.22
N PHE A 299 -9.23 -2.28 10.04
CA PHE A 299 -9.89 -1.58 8.94
C PHE A 299 -11.39 -1.79 8.88
N HIS A 300 -11.89 -2.80 9.56
CA HIS A 300 -13.31 -3.12 9.69
C HIS A 300 -13.71 -3.21 11.17
N ASN A 301 -13.81 -4.42 11.73
CA ASN A 301 -14.05 -4.65 13.13
C ASN A 301 -13.68 -6.10 13.51
N ARG A 302 -13.73 -6.39 14.82
CA ARG A 302 -13.37 -7.70 15.37
C ARG A 302 -14.27 -8.84 14.88
N ASP A 303 -15.58 -8.61 14.81
CA ASP A 303 -16.52 -9.65 14.40
C ASP A 303 -16.29 -10.08 12.95
N LEU A 304 -16.07 -9.12 12.06
CA LEU A 304 -15.72 -9.36 10.67
C LEU A 304 -14.35 -10.04 10.50
N ALA A 305 -13.39 -9.76 11.39
CA ALA A 305 -12.10 -10.45 11.38
C ALA A 305 -12.24 -11.93 11.74
N ILE A 306 -13.04 -12.24 12.77
CA ILE A 306 -13.34 -13.61 13.17
C ILE A 306 -14.07 -14.33 12.04
N GLN A 307 -15.10 -13.71 11.46
CA GLN A 307 -15.85 -14.29 10.35
C GLN A 307 -14.97 -14.56 9.12
N ALA A 308 -14.09 -13.63 8.75
CA ALA A 308 -13.16 -13.80 7.64
C ALA A 308 -12.21 -14.98 7.87
N ARG A 309 -11.73 -15.17 9.12
CA ARG A 309 -10.94 -16.36 9.49
C ARG A 309 -11.73 -17.64 9.35
N GLU A 310 -12.96 -17.69 9.87
CA GLU A 310 -13.81 -18.87 9.80
C GLU A 310 -14.11 -19.24 8.35
N ASN A 311 -14.47 -18.26 7.51
CA ASN A 311 -14.69 -18.42 6.08
C ASN A 311 -13.44 -18.97 5.39
N PHE A 312 -12.26 -18.40 5.68
CA PHE A 312 -11.00 -18.88 5.13
C PHE A 312 -10.72 -20.35 5.53
N ILE A 313 -10.92 -20.71 6.79
CA ILE A 313 -10.73 -22.08 7.27
C ILE A 313 -11.74 -23.02 6.59
N ALA A 314 -13.01 -22.65 6.51
CA ALA A 314 -14.04 -23.44 5.86
C ALA A 314 -13.71 -23.69 4.39
N GLN A 315 -13.27 -22.64 3.66
CA GLN A 315 -12.91 -22.73 2.26
C GLN A 315 -11.72 -23.67 2.01
N PHE A 316 -10.67 -23.60 2.84
CA PHE A 316 -9.42 -24.33 2.60
C PHE A 316 -9.33 -25.69 3.32
N GLN A 317 -10.02 -25.87 4.44
CA GLN A 317 -9.99 -27.15 5.18
C GLN A 317 -11.12 -28.10 4.82
N LYS A 318 -12.31 -27.56 4.51
CA LYS A 318 -13.50 -28.36 4.20
C LYS A 318 -13.86 -28.40 2.73
N GLY A 319 -13.08 -27.75 1.85
CA GLY A 319 -13.44 -27.57 0.44
C GLY A 319 -14.71 -26.73 0.27
N ALA A 320 -15.08 -25.93 1.28
CA ALA A 320 -16.22 -25.04 1.19
C ALA A 320 -16.00 -23.98 0.12
N LEU A 321 -17.07 -23.64 -0.57
CA LEU A 321 -17.08 -22.68 -1.66
C LEU A 321 -17.01 -21.25 -1.08
N PRO A 322 -16.39 -20.27 -1.80
CA PRO A 322 -16.48 -18.87 -1.43
C PRO A 322 -17.94 -18.40 -1.38
N ASP A 323 -18.29 -17.59 -0.37
CA ASP A 323 -19.63 -17.01 -0.27
C ASP A 323 -19.95 -16.02 -1.39
N ASP A 324 -18.93 -15.59 -2.13
CA ASP A 324 -18.98 -14.54 -3.19
C ASP A 324 -18.65 -15.14 -4.57
N LEU A 325 -19.34 -16.25 -4.91
CA LEU A 325 -19.17 -16.89 -6.21
C LEU A 325 -19.82 -16.07 -7.33
N SER A 326 -19.03 -15.70 -8.33
CA SER A 326 -19.58 -15.16 -9.58
C SER A 326 -20.51 -16.17 -10.21
N GLU A 327 -21.80 -15.85 -10.32
CA GLU A 327 -22.75 -16.65 -11.06
C GLU A 327 -22.62 -16.35 -12.57
N ILE A 328 -22.38 -17.37 -13.36
CA ILE A 328 -22.15 -17.27 -14.80
C ILE A 328 -23.18 -18.13 -15.53
N THR A 329 -24.01 -17.49 -16.32
CA THR A 329 -24.96 -18.18 -17.19
C THR A 329 -24.31 -18.45 -18.53
N LEU A 330 -24.28 -19.71 -18.97
CA LEU A 330 -23.74 -20.12 -20.26
C LEU A 330 -24.79 -20.93 -21.06
N SER A 331 -24.81 -20.75 -22.37
CA SER A 331 -25.61 -21.61 -23.24
C SER A 331 -24.91 -22.96 -23.49
N ALA A 332 -25.59 -24.06 -23.23
CA ALA A 332 -25.08 -25.40 -23.49
C ALA A 332 -25.35 -25.88 -24.94
N GLY A 333 -26.30 -25.27 -25.62
CA GLY A 333 -26.76 -25.75 -26.92
C GLY A 333 -27.47 -27.11 -26.83
N ALA A 334 -27.99 -27.60 -27.96
CA ALA A 334 -28.79 -28.82 -28.00
C ALA A 334 -28.01 -30.11 -27.67
N GLU A 335 -26.71 -30.13 -27.95
CA GLU A 335 -25.84 -31.30 -27.71
C GLU A 335 -25.08 -31.23 -26.35
N GLY A 336 -25.17 -30.12 -25.63
CA GLY A 336 -24.42 -29.86 -24.42
C GLY A 336 -23.07 -29.17 -24.68
N ILE A 337 -22.40 -28.72 -23.64
CA ILE A 337 -21.11 -28.04 -23.69
C ILE A 337 -19.98 -28.93 -23.14
N LYS A 338 -18.86 -29.05 -23.87
CA LYS A 338 -17.67 -29.78 -23.37
C LYS A 338 -17.05 -29.04 -22.21
N ILE A 339 -16.59 -29.79 -21.23
CA ILE A 339 -16.01 -29.24 -19.98
C ILE A 339 -14.89 -28.23 -20.22
N ALA A 340 -13.99 -28.46 -21.20
CA ALA A 340 -12.92 -27.53 -21.51
C ALA A 340 -13.41 -26.20 -22.05
N ASN A 341 -14.47 -26.22 -22.88
CA ASN A 341 -15.10 -25.02 -23.42
C ASN A 341 -15.85 -24.26 -22.31
N LEU A 342 -16.54 -25.00 -21.44
CA LEU A 342 -17.25 -24.43 -20.29
C LEU A 342 -16.27 -23.69 -19.38
N ILE A 343 -15.15 -24.31 -19.00
CA ILE A 343 -14.12 -23.71 -18.13
C ILE A 343 -13.57 -22.41 -18.74
N LYS A 344 -13.30 -22.41 -20.05
CA LYS A 344 -12.84 -21.22 -20.77
C LYS A 344 -13.92 -20.13 -20.80
N ASN A 345 -15.16 -20.50 -21.16
CA ASN A 345 -16.27 -19.55 -21.30
C ASN A 345 -16.67 -18.96 -19.92
N ALA A 346 -16.48 -19.70 -18.85
CA ALA A 346 -16.62 -19.23 -17.48
C ALA A 346 -15.43 -18.33 -17.01
N GLY A 347 -14.46 -18.03 -17.89
CA GLY A 347 -13.33 -17.17 -17.54
C GLY A 347 -12.32 -17.79 -16.55
N LEU A 348 -12.45 -19.08 -16.27
CA LEU A 348 -11.58 -19.76 -15.31
C LEU A 348 -10.22 -20.17 -15.90
N THR A 349 -10.11 -20.19 -17.23
CA THR A 349 -8.84 -20.36 -17.96
C THR A 349 -8.83 -19.46 -19.20
N ALA A 350 -7.62 -19.11 -19.66
CA ALA A 350 -7.44 -18.28 -20.85
C ALA A 350 -7.74 -19.05 -22.15
N SER A 351 -7.64 -20.39 -22.13
CA SER A 351 -7.84 -21.24 -23.31
C SER A 351 -8.36 -22.62 -22.94
N THR A 352 -8.96 -23.30 -23.92
CA THR A 352 -9.38 -24.71 -23.78
C THR A 352 -8.18 -25.65 -23.58
N SER A 353 -7.03 -25.32 -24.17
CA SER A 353 -5.79 -26.09 -23.96
C SER A 353 -5.30 -26.01 -22.51
N GLU A 354 -5.42 -24.85 -21.88
CA GLU A 354 -5.15 -24.70 -20.45
C GLU A 354 -6.16 -25.50 -19.60
N ALA A 355 -7.43 -25.42 -19.93
CA ALA A 355 -8.47 -26.20 -19.26
C ALA A 355 -8.20 -27.71 -19.31
N LEU A 356 -7.86 -28.26 -20.48
CA LEU A 356 -7.52 -29.67 -20.63
C LEU A 356 -6.29 -30.07 -19.79
N ARG A 357 -5.26 -29.23 -19.78
CA ARG A 357 -4.06 -29.45 -18.93
C ARG A 357 -4.41 -29.46 -17.44
N MET A 358 -5.30 -28.56 -17.00
CA MET A 358 -5.75 -28.51 -15.60
C MET A 358 -6.58 -29.75 -15.24
N ILE A 359 -7.35 -30.32 -16.15
CA ILE A 359 -8.07 -31.59 -15.96
C ILE A 359 -7.06 -32.75 -15.80
N ASP A 360 -6.04 -32.82 -16.68
CA ASP A 360 -4.97 -33.83 -16.58
C ASP A 360 -4.23 -33.80 -15.25
N GLN A 361 -3.98 -32.61 -14.75
CA GLN A 361 -3.33 -32.42 -13.46
C GLN A 361 -4.26 -32.70 -12.28
N GLY A 362 -5.54 -33.05 -12.53
CA GLY A 362 -6.57 -33.27 -11.51
C GLY A 362 -6.90 -32.06 -10.69
N ALA A 363 -6.74 -30.89 -11.28
CA ALA A 363 -6.96 -29.61 -10.64
C ALA A 363 -8.36 -29.04 -10.92
N VAL A 364 -9.25 -29.79 -11.58
CA VAL A 364 -10.64 -29.39 -11.86
C VAL A 364 -11.59 -30.21 -10.99
N ARG A 365 -12.57 -29.53 -10.38
CA ARG A 365 -13.64 -30.13 -9.59
C ARG A 365 -14.99 -29.53 -9.99
N ILE A 366 -16.05 -30.34 -9.96
CA ILE A 366 -17.45 -29.93 -10.05
C ILE A 366 -18.13 -30.35 -8.75
N ASP A 367 -18.74 -29.42 -8.03
CA ASP A 367 -19.38 -29.61 -6.72
C ASP A 367 -18.48 -30.36 -5.71
N GLY A 368 -17.17 -30.09 -5.79
CA GLY A 368 -16.16 -30.72 -4.94
C GLY A 368 -15.62 -32.06 -5.48
N GLU A 369 -16.25 -32.69 -6.44
CA GLU A 369 -15.79 -33.93 -7.04
C GLU A 369 -14.80 -33.68 -8.19
N ARG A 370 -13.72 -34.48 -8.21
CA ARG A 370 -12.67 -34.33 -9.23
C ARG A 370 -13.12 -34.78 -10.60
N VAL A 371 -12.92 -33.93 -11.57
CA VAL A 371 -13.19 -34.25 -12.99
C VAL A 371 -11.95 -34.92 -13.57
N ASN A 372 -12.13 -36.17 -14.07
CA ASN A 372 -11.06 -36.95 -14.69
C ASN A 372 -11.27 -37.10 -16.22
N GLU A 373 -12.47 -36.81 -16.72
CA GLU A 373 -12.86 -37.00 -18.11
C GLU A 373 -12.72 -35.71 -18.91
N LYS A 374 -11.84 -35.68 -19.91
CA LYS A 374 -11.62 -34.53 -20.79
C LYS A 374 -12.81 -34.25 -21.74
N ASP A 375 -13.51 -35.30 -22.10
CA ASP A 375 -14.62 -35.26 -23.05
C ASP A 375 -15.99 -35.16 -22.35
N LEU A 376 -16.01 -34.89 -21.05
CA LEU A 376 -17.23 -34.68 -20.27
C LEU A 376 -18.07 -33.59 -20.93
N VAL A 377 -19.34 -33.92 -21.24
CA VAL A 377 -20.33 -33.00 -21.82
C VAL A 377 -21.40 -32.73 -20.77
N LEU A 378 -21.63 -31.45 -20.50
CA LEU A 378 -22.62 -30.97 -19.53
C LEU A 378 -23.84 -30.43 -20.31
N LYS A 379 -25.04 -30.85 -19.89
CA LYS A 379 -26.30 -30.54 -20.59
C LYS A 379 -26.98 -29.30 -19.99
N SER A 380 -27.87 -28.70 -20.77
CA SER A 380 -28.70 -27.58 -20.29
C SER A 380 -29.57 -27.96 -19.08
N GLY A 381 -29.88 -26.99 -18.24
CA GLY A 381 -30.62 -27.17 -16.99
C GLY A 381 -29.75 -27.59 -15.80
N ALA A 382 -28.44 -27.78 -15.99
CA ALA A 382 -27.53 -28.07 -14.88
C ALA A 382 -27.05 -26.78 -14.20
N GLU A 383 -26.99 -26.83 -12.88
CA GLU A 383 -26.41 -25.80 -12.01
C GLU A 383 -25.40 -26.46 -11.09
N PHE A 384 -24.18 -25.94 -11.07
CA PHE A 384 -23.08 -26.50 -10.27
C PHE A 384 -21.98 -25.47 -10.04
N VAL A 385 -21.13 -25.77 -9.11
CA VAL A 385 -19.92 -24.97 -8.87
C VAL A 385 -18.71 -25.67 -9.46
N ILE A 386 -17.98 -24.93 -10.30
CA ILE A 386 -16.74 -25.42 -10.90
C ILE A 386 -15.55 -24.75 -10.23
N GLN A 387 -14.55 -25.56 -9.88
CA GLN A 387 -13.26 -25.13 -9.34
C GLN A 387 -12.15 -25.51 -10.30
N VAL A 388 -11.23 -24.56 -10.57
CA VAL A 388 -10.01 -24.78 -11.38
C VAL A 388 -8.79 -24.35 -10.58
N GLY A 389 -7.99 -25.33 -10.16
CA GLY A 389 -6.89 -25.10 -9.23
C GLY A 389 -7.39 -24.76 -7.83
N LYS A 390 -6.56 -24.01 -7.06
CA LYS A 390 -6.86 -23.69 -5.65
C LYS A 390 -7.68 -22.39 -5.48
N ARG A 391 -7.77 -21.54 -6.50
CA ARG A 391 -8.24 -20.15 -6.34
C ARG A 391 -9.34 -19.71 -7.31
N ARG A 392 -9.62 -20.46 -8.36
CA ARG A 392 -10.58 -20.07 -9.40
C ARG A 392 -11.86 -20.87 -9.24
N PHE A 393 -12.96 -20.18 -8.97
CA PHE A 393 -14.29 -20.76 -8.75
C PHE A 393 -15.32 -19.97 -9.56
N ALA A 394 -16.37 -20.63 -10.00
CA ALA A 394 -17.56 -20.01 -10.54
C ALA A 394 -18.78 -20.90 -10.30
N LYS A 395 -19.92 -20.29 -10.00
CA LYS A 395 -21.22 -20.94 -10.03
C LYS A 395 -21.73 -20.84 -11.47
N VAL A 396 -21.94 -21.96 -12.13
CA VAL A 396 -22.36 -22.02 -13.53
C VAL A 396 -23.79 -22.51 -13.63
N VAL A 397 -24.60 -21.76 -14.37
CA VAL A 397 -25.97 -22.13 -14.73
C VAL A 397 -26.02 -22.34 -16.24
N LEU A 398 -26.37 -23.56 -16.68
CA LEU A 398 -26.45 -23.91 -18.10
C LEU A 398 -27.87 -23.73 -18.61
N GLN A 399 -28.02 -22.83 -19.56
CA GLN A 399 -29.27 -22.61 -20.29
C GLN A 399 -29.24 -23.31 -21.64
N PRO A 400 -30.43 -23.56 -22.26
CA PRO A 400 -30.53 -24.14 -23.59
C PRO A 400 -29.75 -23.42 -24.69
#